data_3f8e635212dfd78835df0aa91e4bd6e4
#
_entry.id   3f8e635212dfd78835df0aa91e4bd6e4
#
_cell.length_a   1.000
_cell.length_b   1.000
_cell.length_c   1.000
_cell.angle_alpha   90.00
_cell.angle_beta   90.00
_cell.angle_gamma   90.00
#
_symmetry.space_group_name_H-M   'P 1'
#
loop_
_entity.id
_entity.type
_entity.pdbx_description
1 polymer ?
#
loop_
_entity_poly.entity_id
_entity_poly.type
_entity_poly.pdbx_seq_one_letter_code
_entity_poly.pdbx_strand_id
1 'polypeptide(L)'
;MVYLSIMKDISKKRHIAKTITWRLVATIDTILLSWIITGNPLTGIKIGLAEVITKMGLYYLHERVWFKMNITKDGHVLESRKRHIAKTITWRMVGTIDTMILSWIISGNPLVGVKIGAGELITKMLFYYLHERAWYRINYGLTARREIKDE
;
A
#
# COMPACT_ATOMS: atom_id res chain seq x y z
N MET A 1 -2.93 12.99 -31.84
CA MET A 1 -3.09 13.72 -30.58
C MET A 1 -4.26 13.20 -29.73
N VAL A 2 -5.44 12.98 -30.31
CA VAL A 2 -6.62 12.42 -29.62
C VAL A 2 -6.36 11.00 -29.08
N TYR A 3 -5.71 10.13 -29.84
CA TYR A 3 -5.39 8.74 -29.47
C TYR A 3 -4.50 8.65 -28.22
N LEU A 4 -3.47 9.49 -28.14
CA LEU A 4 -2.59 9.57 -26.94
C LEU A 4 -3.33 10.08 -25.70
N SER A 5 -4.31 10.96 -25.87
CA SER A 5 -5.15 11.45 -24.78
C SER A 5 -6.07 10.35 -24.24
N ILE A 6 -6.69 9.56 -25.12
CA ILE A 6 -7.56 8.42 -24.76
C ILE A 6 -6.74 7.33 -24.03
N MET A 7 -5.56 7.00 -24.53
CA MET A 7 -4.64 6.05 -23.89
C MET A 7 -4.22 6.49 -22.49
N LYS A 8 -3.97 7.80 -22.29
CA LYS A 8 -3.60 8.39 -21.02
C LYS A 8 -4.74 8.33 -20.00
N ASP A 9 -5.98 8.52 -20.41
CA ASP A 9 -7.17 8.46 -19.54
C ASP A 9 -7.54 7.03 -19.14
N ILE A 10 -7.42 6.09 -20.06
CA ILE A 10 -7.66 4.67 -19.81
C ILE A 10 -6.66 4.12 -18.77
N SER A 11 -5.39 4.49 -18.87
CA SER A 11 -4.36 4.09 -17.92
C SER A 11 -4.61 4.65 -16.53
N LYS A 12 -5.09 5.89 -16.39
CA LYS A 12 -5.41 6.51 -15.11
C LYS A 12 -6.54 5.78 -14.37
N LYS A 13 -7.64 5.46 -15.07
CA LYS A 13 -8.77 4.72 -14.49
C LYS A 13 -8.33 3.35 -13.97
N ARG A 14 -7.47 2.64 -14.72
CA ARG A 14 -6.91 1.37 -14.33
C ARG A 14 -6.05 1.51 -13.06
N HIS A 15 -5.18 2.50 -13.01
CA HIS A 15 -4.32 2.73 -11.84
C HIS A 15 -5.13 3.07 -10.58
N ILE A 16 -6.16 3.90 -10.71
CA ILE A 16 -7.06 4.23 -9.59
C ILE A 16 -7.78 2.98 -9.10
N ALA A 17 -8.40 2.21 -10.01
CA ALA A 17 -9.12 1.00 -9.64
C ALA A 17 -8.18 -0.02 -8.96
N LYS A 18 -6.97 -0.22 -9.48
CA LYS A 18 -5.95 -1.08 -8.89
C LYS A 18 -5.52 -0.59 -7.49
N THR A 19 -5.38 0.70 -7.30
CA THR A 19 -5.03 1.27 -6.00
C THR A 19 -6.15 1.06 -4.97
N ILE A 20 -7.41 1.27 -5.36
CA ILE A 20 -8.57 1.08 -4.48
C ILE A 20 -8.69 -0.40 -4.10
N THR A 21 -8.64 -1.31 -5.08
CA THR A 21 -8.75 -2.75 -4.81
C THR A 21 -7.61 -3.27 -3.95
N TRP A 22 -6.39 -2.77 -4.15
CA TRP A 22 -5.26 -3.10 -3.28
C TRP A 22 -5.48 -2.63 -1.84
N ARG A 23 -5.98 -1.41 -1.66
CA ARG A 23 -6.32 -0.88 -0.33
C ARG A 23 -7.35 -1.75 0.39
N LEU A 24 -8.40 -2.17 -0.32
CA LEU A 24 -9.42 -3.07 0.23
C LEU A 24 -8.82 -4.41 0.65
N VAL A 25 -8.05 -5.05 -0.23
CA VAL A 25 -7.38 -6.33 0.08
C VAL A 25 -6.45 -6.19 1.28
N ALA A 26 -5.64 -5.14 1.33
CA ALA A 26 -4.71 -4.90 2.44
C ALA A 26 -5.44 -4.67 3.77
N THR A 27 -6.56 -3.96 3.77
CA THR A 27 -7.36 -3.74 4.99
C THR A 27 -8.03 -5.03 5.47
N ILE A 28 -8.59 -5.81 4.55
CA ILE A 28 -9.19 -7.12 4.87
C ILE A 28 -8.12 -8.07 5.43
N ASP A 29 -6.93 -8.10 4.86
CA ASP A 29 -5.80 -8.88 5.37
C ASP A 29 -5.48 -8.53 6.83
N THR A 30 -5.32 -7.25 7.14
CA THR A 30 -5.07 -6.80 8.52
C THR A 30 -6.20 -7.20 9.47
N ILE A 31 -7.46 -7.04 9.07
CA ILE A 31 -8.62 -7.44 9.87
C ILE A 31 -8.59 -8.93 10.17
N LEU A 32 -8.41 -9.76 9.14
CA LEU A 32 -8.41 -11.22 9.27
C LEU A 32 -7.23 -11.72 10.09
N LEU A 33 -6.02 -11.22 9.81
CA LEU A 33 -4.81 -11.57 10.54
C LEU A 33 -4.92 -11.21 12.01
N SER A 34 -5.39 -9.99 12.30
CA SER A 34 -5.60 -9.51 13.67
C SER A 34 -6.68 -10.31 14.38
N TRP A 35 -7.77 -10.66 13.70
CA TRP A 35 -8.79 -11.54 14.25
C TRP A 35 -8.24 -12.93 14.60
N ILE A 36 -7.52 -13.56 13.68
CA ILE A 36 -6.95 -14.90 13.91
C ILE A 36 -5.98 -14.88 15.11
N ILE A 37 -5.13 -13.86 15.22
CA ILE A 37 -4.12 -13.77 16.29
C ILE A 37 -4.76 -13.43 17.64
N THR A 38 -5.78 -12.57 17.67
CA THR A 38 -6.44 -12.12 18.91
C THR A 38 -7.61 -13.01 19.33
N GLY A 39 -8.13 -13.83 18.42
CA GLY A 39 -9.37 -14.61 18.64
C GLY A 39 -10.65 -13.75 18.67
N ASN A 40 -10.56 -12.43 18.44
CA ASN A 40 -11.68 -11.50 18.56
C ASN A 40 -11.88 -10.69 17.26
N PRO A 41 -13.00 -10.90 16.54
CA PRO A 41 -13.25 -10.20 15.28
C PRO A 41 -13.39 -8.68 15.44
N LEU A 42 -13.95 -8.23 16.56
CA LEU A 42 -14.11 -6.80 16.83
C LEU A 42 -12.76 -6.11 17.00
N THR A 43 -11.81 -6.76 17.68
CA THR A 43 -10.42 -6.28 17.80
C THR A 43 -9.76 -6.19 16.42
N GLY A 44 -9.97 -7.22 15.57
CA GLY A 44 -9.48 -7.19 14.19
C GLY A 44 -10.01 -6.01 13.39
N ILE A 45 -11.32 -5.75 13.45
CA ILE A 45 -11.95 -4.61 12.75
C ILE A 45 -11.39 -3.28 13.27
N LYS A 46 -11.26 -3.11 14.60
CA LYS A 46 -10.69 -1.89 15.19
C LYS A 46 -9.27 -1.63 14.71
N ILE A 47 -8.42 -2.66 14.68
CA ILE A 47 -7.03 -2.54 14.21
C ILE A 47 -7.02 -2.17 12.73
N GLY A 48 -7.74 -2.90 11.88
CA GLY A 48 -7.75 -2.65 10.45
C GLY A 48 -8.27 -1.26 10.05
N LEU A 49 -9.31 -0.77 10.70
CA LEU A 49 -9.85 0.58 10.44
C LEU A 49 -8.91 1.68 10.98
N ALA A 50 -8.36 1.51 12.19
CA ALA A 50 -7.40 2.44 12.76
C ALA A 50 -6.15 2.55 11.88
N GLU A 51 -5.66 1.43 11.35
CA GLU A 51 -4.51 1.38 10.44
C GLU A 51 -4.71 2.21 9.17
N VAL A 52 -5.92 2.22 8.60
CA VAL A 52 -6.20 3.06 7.42
C VAL A 52 -5.96 4.53 7.73
N ILE A 53 -6.43 4.98 8.88
CA ILE A 53 -6.33 6.41 9.30
C ILE A 53 -4.89 6.77 9.62
N THR A 54 -4.21 5.98 10.46
CA THR A 54 -2.82 6.26 10.87
C THR A 54 -1.86 6.21 9.70
N LYS A 55 -1.98 5.23 8.81
CA LYS A 55 -1.14 5.12 7.62
C LYS A 55 -1.32 6.28 6.63
N MET A 56 -2.52 6.87 6.54
CA MET A 56 -2.71 8.08 5.73
C MET A 56 -1.92 9.27 6.30
N GLY A 57 -2.02 9.49 7.61
CA GLY A 57 -1.28 10.56 8.30
C GLY A 57 0.24 10.34 8.25
N LEU A 58 0.69 9.13 8.55
CA LEU A 58 2.11 8.76 8.53
C LEU A 58 2.70 8.84 7.12
N TYR A 59 1.94 8.46 6.09
CA TYR A 59 2.38 8.60 4.70
C TYR A 59 2.61 10.06 4.34
N TYR A 60 1.68 10.94 4.69
CA TYR A 60 1.84 12.37 4.48
C TYR A 60 3.08 12.93 5.17
N LEU A 61 3.30 12.57 6.45
CA LEU A 61 4.47 13.01 7.21
C LEU A 61 5.77 12.46 6.61
N HIS A 62 5.80 11.19 6.25
CA HIS A 62 6.96 10.54 5.62
C HIS A 62 7.31 11.20 4.29
N GLU A 63 6.30 11.47 3.43
CA GLU A 63 6.50 12.20 2.18
C GLU A 63 7.07 13.60 2.42
N ARG A 64 6.55 14.30 3.40
CA ARG A 64 7.00 15.65 3.74
C ARG A 64 8.43 15.69 4.26
N VAL A 65 8.83 14.70 5.07
CA VAL A 65 10.22 14.56 5.55
C VAL A 65 11.16 14.29 4.37
N TRP A 66 10.82 13.33 3.52
CA TRP A 66 11.62 13.01 2.35
C TRP A 66 11.71 14.16 1.34
N PHE A 67 10.61 14.92 1.17
CA PHE A 67 10.62 16.10 0.31
C PHE A 67 11.58 17.17 0.85
N LYS A 68 11.58 17.47 2.15
CA LYS A 68 12.50 18.42 2.75
C LYS A 68 13.97 18.02 2.60
N MET A 69 14.27 16.72 2.64
CA MET A 69 15.63 16.20 2.41
C MET A 69 16.05 16.22 0.93
N ASN A 70 15.11 16.49 0.01
CA ASN A 70 15.33 16.49 -1.43
C ASN A 70 15.74 17.83 -2.01
N ILE A 71 15.56 18.90 -1.25
CA ILE A 71 15.85 20.25 -1.73
C ILE A 71 17.34 20.49 -1.60
N THR A 72 18.04 20.63 -2.73
CA THR A 72 19.42 21.12 -2.76
C THR A 72 19.45 22.63 -2.48
N LYS A 73 20.64 23.16 -2.19
CA LYS A 73 20.83 24.62 -2.03
C LYS A 73 20.36 25.44 -3.25
N ASP A 74 20.30 24.81 -4.42
CA ASP A 74 19.87 25.42 -5.69
C ASP A 74 18.38 25.20 -5.99
N GLY A 75 17.59 24.65 -5.06
CA GLY A 75 16.14 24.43 -5.23
C GLY A 75 15.77 23.26 -6.13
N HIS A 76 16.73 22.51 -6.65
CA HIS A 76 16.47 21.32 -7.48
C HIS A 76 16.22 20.07 -6.64
N VAL A 77 15.25 19.24 -7.07
CA VAL A 77 14.96 17.95 -6.44
C VAL A 77 15.91 16.89 -6.98
N LEU A 78 16.69 16.28 -6.08
CA LEU A 78 17.58 15.17 -6.45
C LEU A 78 16.80 13.86 -6.47
N GLU A 79 16.57 13.29 -7.64
CA GLU A 79 16.02 11.94 -7.81
C GLU A 79 17.13 10.95 -8.17
N SER A 80 17.27 9.89 -7.37
CA SER A 80 18.16 8.78 -7.66
C SER A 80 17.53 7.45 -7.31
N ARG A 81 17.93 6.35 -8.01
CA ARG A 81 17.45 4.99 -7.72
C ARG A 81 17.69 4.58 -6.26
N LYS A 82 18.86 4.91 -5.71
CA LYS A 82 19.20 4.63 -4.30
C LYS A 82 18.22 5.29 -3.34
N ARG A 83 17.79 6.50 -3.65
CA ARG A 83 16.83 7.26 -2.86
C ARG A 83 15.43 6.64 -2.89
N HIS A 84 14.94 6.20 -4.04
CA HIS A 84 13.65 5.51 -4.15
C HIS A 84 13.65 4.22 -3.32
N ILE A 85 14.76 3.46 -3.34
CA ILE A 85 14.92 2.26 -2.53
C ILE A 85 14.90 2.62 -1.03
N ALA A 86 15.68 3.61 -0.61
CA ALA A 86 15.72 4.04 0.79
C ALA A 86 14.35 4.52 1.29
N LYS A 87 13.64 5.32 0.48
CA LYS A 87 12.28 5.78 0.77
C LYS A 87 11.30 4.60 0.92
N THR A 88 11.41 3.60 0.06
CA THR A 88 10.57 2.40 0.14
C THR A 88 10.85 1.60 1.40
N ILE A 89 12.12 1.41 1.75
CA ILE A 89 12.51 0.68 2.97
C ILE A 89 12.02 1.42 4.21
N THR A 90 12.29 2.73 4.32
CA THR A 90 11.86 3.52 5.48
C THR A 90 10.33 3.56 5.60
N TRP A 91 9.59 3.65 4.50
CA TRP A 91 8.13 3.55 4.53
C TRP A 91 7.64 2.20 5.05
N ARG A 92 8.28 1.10 4.61
CA ARG A 92 7.95 -0.25 5.10
C ARG A 92 8.21 -0.38 6.61
N MET A 93 9.33 0.15 7.10
CA MET A 93 9.63 0.16 8.52
C MET A 93 8.60 0.95 9.33
N VAL A 94 8.31 2.18 8.92
CA VAL A 94 7.30 3.03 9.57
C VAL A 94 5.93 2.34 9.60
N GLY A 95 5.49 1.78 8.47
CA GLY A 95 4.21 1.08 8.39
C GLY A 95 4.13 -0.17 9.28
N THR A 96 5.21 -0.93 9.40
CA THR A 96 5.25 -2.11 10.28
C THR A 96 5.23 -1.72 11.76
N ILE A 97 6.01 -0.70 12.14
CA ILE A 97 6.03 -0.19 13.52
C ILE A 97 4.65 0.38 13.89
N ASP A 98 3.99 1.11 13.00
CA ASP A 98 2.63 1.61 13.19
C ASP A 98 1.65 0.47 13.50
N THR A 99 1.63 -0.59 12.68
CA THR A 99 0.78 -1.76 12.92
C THR A 99 1.10 -2.44 14.26
N MET A 100 2.38 -2.57 14.63
CA MET A 100 2.77 -3.16 15.92
C MET A 100 2.26 -2.33 17.09
N ILE A 101 2.41 -1.01 17.05
CA ILE A 101 1.98 -0.09 18.09
C ILE A 101 0.45 -0.06 18.20
N LEU A 102 -0.25 0.08 17.09
CA LEU A 102 -1.72 0.08 17.07
C LEU A 102 -2.29 -1.22 17.61
N SER A 103 -1.76 -2.34 17.14
CA SER A 103 -2.21 -3.66 17.58
C SER A 103 -1.92 -3.88 19.07
N TRP A 104 -0.78 -3.41 19.57
CA TRP A 104 -0.49 -3.41 21.00
C TRP A 104 -1.49 -2.57 21.80
N ILE A 105 -1.72 -1.32 21.40
CA ILE A 105 -2.63 -0.40 22.13
C ILE A 105 -4.05 -0.98 22.16
N ILE A 106 -4.54 -1.48 21.04
CA ILE A 106 -5.93 -1.96 20.90
C ILE A 106 -6.13 -3.32 21.58
N SER A 107 -5.13 -4.22 21.53
CA SER A 107 -5.21 -5.55 22.17
C SER A 107 -4.76 -5.55 23.63
N GLY A 108 -4.06 -4.51 24.10
CA GLY A 108 -3.46 -4.45 25.43
C GLY A 108 -2.21 -5.33 25.61
N ASN A 109 -1.75 -6.02 24.55
CA ASN A 109 -0.63 -6.97 24.64
C ASN A 109 0.44 -6.67 23.58
N PRO A 110 1.68 -6.31 23.98
CA PRO A 110 2.77 -5.99 23.06
C PRO A 110 3.16 -7.17 22.16
N LEU A 111 3.06 -8.41 22.67
CA LEU A 111 3.39 -9.61 21.90
C LEU A 111 2.41 -9.83 20.74
N VAL A 112 1.13 -9.51 20.95
CA VAL A 112 0.12 -9.50 19.88
C VAL A 112 0.50 -8.47 18.80
N GLY A 113 0.92 -7.28 19.20
CA GLY A 113 1.40 -6.26 18.27
C GLY A 113 2.54 -6.76 17.39
N VAL A 114 3.57 -7.38 17.99
CA VAL A 114 4.71 -7.95 17.25
C VAL A 114 4.26 -9.06 16.30
N LYS A 115 3.39 -9.97 16.75
CA LYS A 115 2.88 -11.07 15.91
C LYS A 115 2.10 -10.56 14.70
N ILE A 116 1.24 -9.56 14.88
CA ILE A 116 0.45 -8.96 13.80
C ILE A 116 1.38 -8.23 12.82
N GLY A 117 2.27 -7.36 13.31
CA GLY A 117 3.17 -6.60 12.45
C GLY A 117 4.13 -7.50 11.65
N ALA A 118 4.69 -8.55 12.27
CA ALA A 118 5.53 -9.52 11.57
C ALA A 118 4.73 -10.36 10.56
N GLY A 119 3.53 -10.82 10.95
CA GLY A 119 2.64 -11.57 10.06
C GLY A 119 2.22 -10.77 8.84
N GLU A 120 1.91 -9.48 9.03
CA GLU A 120 1.55 -8.57 7.94
C GLU A 120 2.64 -8.40 6.87
N LEU A 121 3.91 -8.43 7.26
CA LEU A 121 5.00 -8.36 6.28
C LEU A 121 4.91 -9.53 5.28
N ILE A 122 4.60 -10.72 5.76
CA ILE A 122 4.51 -11.93 4.95
C ILE A 122 3.22 -11.95 4.14
N THR A 123 2.08 -11.75 4.81
CA THR A 123 0.75 -11.82 4.16
C THR A 123 0.57 -10.73 3.12
N LYS A 124 0.99 -9.50 3.39
CA LYS A 124 0.92 -8.39 2.42
C LYS A 124 1.80 -8.62 1.20
N MET A 125 2.97 -9.24 1.34
CA MET A 125 3.80 -9.61 0.18
C MET A 125 3.08 -10.65 -0.70
N LEU A 126 2.51 -11.68 -0.09
CA LEU A 126 1.78 -12.73 -0.79
C LEU A 126 0.54 -12.17 -1.49
N PHE A 127 -0.31 -11.42 -0.75
CA PHE A 127 -1.53 -10.83 -1.32
C PHE A 127 -1.24 -9.77 -2.39
N TYR A 128 -0.15 -9.01 -2.24
CA TYR A 128 0.27 -8.09 -3.30
C TYR A 128 0.62 -8.83 -4.59
N TYR A 129 1.37 -9.92 -4.49
CA TYR A 129 1.70 -10.75 -5.66
C TYR A 129 0.45 -11.33 -6.31
N LEU A 130 -0.48 -11.89 -5.52
CA LEU A 130 -1.73 -12.45 -6.03
C LEU A 130 -2.61 -11.36 -6.68
N HIS A 131 -2.72 -10.20 -6.06
CA HIS A 131 -3.45 -9.05 -6.58
C HIS A 131 -2.87 -8.55 -7.90
N GLU A 132 -1.53 -8.42 -7.99
CA GLU A 132 -0.85 -8.07 -9.25
C GLU A 132 -1.15 -9.10 -10.34
N ARG A 133 -1.07 -10.38 -10.02
CA ARG A 133 -1.35 -11.46 -10.97
C ARG A 133 -2.81 -11.49 -11.41
N ALA A 134 -3.75 -11.21 -10.51
CA ALA A 134 -5.18 -11.07 -10.85
C ALA A 134 -5.40 -9.90 -11.81
N TRP A 135 -4.83 -8.73 -11.52
CA TRP A 135 -4.92 -7.55 -12.37
C TRP A 135 -4.23 -7.75 -13.73
N TYR A 136 -3.21 -8.59 -13.81
CA TYR A 136 -2.58 -8.93 -15.09
C TYR A 136 -3.54 -9.69 -16.04
N ARG A 137 -4.49 -10.44 -15.49
CA ARG A 137 -5.53 -11.16 -16.26
C ARG A 137 -6.75 -10.30 -16.61
N ILE A 138 -6.95 -9.19 -15.91
CA ILE A 138 -8.10 -8.29 -16.11
C ILE A 138 -7.76 -7.27 -17.20
N ASN A 139 -8.56 -7.25 -18.28
CA ASN A 139 -8.39 -6.33 -19.42
C ASN A 139 -9.03 -4.95 -19.20
N TYR A 140 -9.49 -4.63 -17.99
CA TYR A 140 -10.09 -3.33 -17.68
C TYR A 140 -9.11 -2.19 -17.98
N GLY A 141 -9.51 -1.25 -18.83
CA GLY A 141 -8.69 -0.11 -19.23
C GLY A 141 -7.52 -0.44 -20.17
N LEU A 142 -7.55 -1.57 -20.88
CA LEU A 142 -6.55 -2.01 -21.87
C LEU A 142 -7.17 -2.19 -23.26
N THR A 143 -7.99 -1.27 -23.72
CA THR A 143 -8.60 -1.34 -25.08
C THR A 143 -7.56 -1.48 -26.19
N ALA A 144 -6.40 -0.85 -26.05
CA ALA A 144 -5.32 -0.96 -27.03
C ALA A 144 -4.69 -2.37 -27.14
N ARG A 145 -4.82 -3.23 -26.14
CA ARG A 145 -4.24 -4.58 -26.17
C ARG A 145 -5.11 -5.58 -26.95
N ARG A 146 -6.39 -5.28 -27.16
CA ARG A 146 -7.31 -6.08 -27.99
C ARG A 146 -7.09 -5.85 -29.46
N GLU A 147 -6.82 -4.61 -29.89
CA GLU A 147 -6.63 -4.25 -31.30
C GLU A 147 -5.34 -4.83 -31.90
N ILE A 148 -4.28 -5.02 -31.10
CA ILE A 148 -3.00 -5.59 -31.58
C ILE A 148 -3.06 -7.13 -31.68
N LYS A 149 -4.06 -7.78 -31.09
CA LYS A 149 -4.17 -9.24 -31.09
C LYS A 149 -5.06 -9.78 -32.21
N ASP A 150 -5.82 -8.91 -32.87
CA ASP A 150 -6.79 -9.24 -33.92
C ASP A 150 -6.28 -8.81 -35.31
N GLU A 151 -5.03 -8.31 -35.44
CA GLU A 151 -4.26 -8.13 -36.68
C GLU A 151 -3.19 -9.24 -36.82
#